data_3e32c7a9599e36a6ec4678fea64c0afb
#
_entry.id   3e32c7a9599e36a6ec4678fea64c0afb
#
_cell.length_a   1.000
_cell.length_b   1.000
_cell.length_c   1.000
_cell.angle_alpha   90.00
_cell.angle_beta   90.00
_cell.angle_gamma   90.00
#
_symmetry.space_group_name_H-M   'P 1'
#
loop_
_entity.id
_entity.type
_entity.pdbx_description
1 polymer ?
#
loop_
_entity_poly.entity_id
_entity_poly.type
_entity_poly.pdbx_seq_one_letter_code
_entity_poly.pdbx_strand_id
1 'polypeptide(L)'
;TETGNKEYWAKWEINQYTITVKPENGKADITITQDYGTVITAPADPTREGYTFMGWDQEIPKTMPAENITLKARWKDIEKPTGEIVIGTNKWQKFLNKITFGLFFKDTQTVTINAADNSGTVFISYLVTDQDLSEAELQSLVFSGYEEPFRIDPNGEYIVYAMLVDARLNITYLRSDRVTLDNVQPVITGIENGKTYCEAQT
;
A
#
# COMPACT_ATOMS: atom_id res chain seq x y z
N THR A 1 9.22 -3.28 -85.32
CA THR A 1 9.28 -4.45 -84.44
C THR A 1 10.72 -4.62 -83.97
N GLU A 2 11.02 -4.19 -82.73
CA GLU A 2 12.31 -4.47 -82.10
C GLU A 2 12.37 -5.94 -81.72
N THR A 3 13.14 -6.70 -82.50
CA THR A 3 13.51 -8.06 -82.20
C THR A 3 14.91 -8.02 -81.56
N GLY A 4 14.97 -7.90 -80.28
CA GLY A 4 16.21 -7.98 -79.54
C GLY A 4 15.94 -8.81 -78.26
N ASN A 5 16.96 -9.54 -77.81
CA ASN A 5 16.87 -10.20 -76.43
C ASN A 5 16.59 -9.13 -75.39
N LYS A 6 15.43 -9.19 -74.73
CA LYS A 6 15.10 -8.34 -73.64
C LYS A 6 15.45 -9.08 -72.33
N GLU A 7 16.34 -8.50 -71.56
CA GLU A 7 16.63 -8.97 -70.20
C GLU A 7 15.67 -8.28 -69.26
N TYR A 8 15.00 -9.07 -68.42
CA TYR A 8 14.10 -8.59 -67.34
C TYR A 8 14.74 -8.90 -66.00
N TRP A 9 14.90 -7.88 -65.20
CA TRP A 9 15.42 -8.01 -63.87
C TRP A 9 14.25 -7.84 -62.90
N ALA A 10 14.09 -8.80 -61.95
CA ALA A 10 13.15 -8.63 -60.85
C ALA A 10 13.78 -7.68 -59.84
N LYS A 11 13.09 -6.62 -59.46
CA LYS A 11 13.45 -5.75 -58.36
C LYS A 11 12.75 -6.27 -57.10
N TRP A 12 13.54 -6.74 -56.17
CA TRP A 12 13.02 -7.19 -54.86
C TRP A 12 13.21 -6.07 -53.85
N GLU A 13 12.18 -5.81 -53.05
CA GLU A 13 12.24 -4.93 -51.89
C GLU A 13 12.05 -5.78 -50.63
N ILE A 14 12.87 -5.51 -49.60
CA ILE A 14 12.76 -6.22 -48.32
C ILE A 14 11.55 -5.65 -47.55
N ASN A 15 10.70 -6.52 -47.07
CA ASN A 15 9.57 -6.12 -46.22
C ASN A 15 10.06 -5.58 -44.89
N GLN A 16 9.44 -4.51 -44.43
CA GLN A 16 9.64 -3.93 -43.11
C GLN A 16 8.54 -4.37 -42.14
N TYR A 17 8.93 -4.60 -40.91
CA TYR A 17 8.02 -4.96 -39.81
C TYR A 17 8.28 -4.08 -38.61
N THR A 18 7.29 -4.03 -37.70
CA THR A 18 7.33 -3.14 -36.56
C THR A 18 7.18 -3.94 -35.26
N ILE A 19 8.05 -3.65 -34.30
CA ILE A 19 7.90 -4.04 -32.91
C ILE A 19 7.37 -2.83 -32.12
N THR A 20 6.19 -2.97 -31.50
CA THR A 20 5.63 -1.98 -30.60
C THR A 20 5.94 -2.39 -29.17
N VAL A 21 6.70 -1.57 -28.45
CA VAL A 21 7.09 -1.80 -27.06
C VAL A 21 6.20 -0.94 -26.18
N LYS A 22 5.40 -1.58 -25.33
CA LYS A 22 4.49 -0.95 -24.37
C LYS A 22 5.08 -1.05 -22.97
N PRO A 23 5.64 0.05 -22.44
CA PRO A 23 6.26 0.04 -21.12
C PRO A 23 5.24 -0.05 -19.96
N GLU A 24 3.94 0.19 -20.22
CA GLU A 24 2.85 0.12 -19.23
C GLU A 24 3.16 0.90 -17.93
N ASN A 25 3.87 2.04 -18.08
CA ASN A 25 4.32 2.91 -16.97
C ASN A 25 3.83 4.37 -17.14
N GLY A 26 2.83 4.59 -18.01
CA GLY A 26 2.29 5.91 -18.33
C GLY A 26 3.10 6.70 -19.36
N LYS A 27 4.25 6.18 -19.82
CA LYS A 27 5.01 6.78 -20.92
C LYS A 27 4.50 6.27 -22.28
N ALA A 28 4.85 6.99 -23.35
CA ALA A 28 4.48 6.62 -24.72
C ALA A 28 5.09 5.28 -25.12
N ASP A 29 4.38 4.57 -26.01
CA ASP A 29 4.88 3.36 -26.65
C ASP A 29 6.11 3.69 -27.53
N ILE A 30 7.04 2.74 -27.61
CA ILE A 30 8.22 2.82 -28.46
C ILE A 30 8.00 1.91 -29.66
N THR A 31 8.27 2.43 -30.88
CA THR A 31 8.17 1.64 -32.11
C THR A 31 9.55 1.45 -32.73
N ILE A 32 9.85 0.22 -33.11
CA ILE A 32 11.08 -0.18 -33.81
C ILE A 32 10.64 -0.76 -35.14
N THR A 33 10.90 -0.03 -36.24
CA THR A 33 10.58 -0.49 -37.61
C THR A 33 11.89 -0.76 -38.35
N GLN A 34 12.06 -1.98 -38.87
CA GLN A 34 13.27 -2.43 -39.54
C GLN A 34 12.95 -3.44 -40.64
N ASP A 35 13.91 -3.66 -41.51
CA ASP A 35 13.83 -4.68 -42.54
C ASP A 35 13.81 -6.09 -41.92
N TYR A 36 13.08 -7.00 -42.51
CA TYR A 36 13.04 -8.41 -42.11
C TYR A 36 14.45 -9.00 -41.97
N GLY A 37 14.68 -9.72 -40.87
CA GLY A 37 15.94 -10.41 -40.60
C GLY A 37 17.06 -9.54 -40.05
N THR A 38 16.89 -8.21 -39.95
CA THR A 38 17.90 -7.32 -39.32
C THR A 38 17.98 -7.51 -37.82
N VAL A 39 19.16 -7.35 -37.24
CA VAL A 39 19.41 -7.52 -35.82
C VAL A 39 18.67 -6.42 -35.03
N ILE A 40 17.95 -6.83 -34.00
CA ILE A 40 17.23 -5.93 -33.09
C ILE A 40 18.12 -5.58 -31.92
N THR A 41 18.23 -4.28 -31.57
CA THR A 41 18.76 -3.83 -30.30
C THR A 41 17.61 -3.84 -29.29
N ALA A 42 17.73 -4.64 -28.24
CA ALA A 42 16.72 -4.71 -27.19
C ALA A 42 16.51 -3.32 -26.56
N PRO A 43 15.25 -2.91 -26.33
CA PRO A 43 14.97 -1.67 -25.60
C PRO A 43 15.51 -1.77 -24.17
N ALA A 44 15.89 -0.62 -23.60
CA ALA A 44 16.26 -0.56 -22.20
C ALA A 44 15.07 -0.93 -21.29
N ASP A 45 15.37 -1.54 -20.15
CA ASP A 45 14.36 -1.86 -19.16
C ASP A 45 13.64 -0.59 -18.68
N PRO A 46 12.32 -0.56 -18.72
CA PRO A 46 11.54 0.59 -18.25
C PRO A 46 11.56 0.67 -16.72
N THR A 47 11.28 1.86 -16.19
CA THR A 47 11.10 2.10 -14.76
C THR A 47 9.68 2.57 -14.46
N ARG A 48 9.14 2.15 -13.31
CA ARG A 48 7.85 2.58 -12.78
C ARG A 48 7.95 2.68 -11.27
N GLU A 49 7.55 3.84 -10.72
CA GLU A 49 7.57 4.08 -9.27
C GLU A 49 6.64 3.11 -8.55
N GLY A 50 7.10 2.55 -7.43
CA GLY A 50 6.37 1.54 -6.66
C GLY A 50 6.37 0.13 -7.28
N TYR A 51 7.04 -0.08 -8.43
CA TYR A 51 7.03 -1.37 -9.13
C TYR A 51 8.42 -1.83 -9.53
N THR A 52 8.62 -3.14 -9.53
CA THR A 52 9.79 -3.80 -10.10
C THR A 52 9.45 -4.35 -11.49
N PHE A 53 10.29 -4.05 -12.49
CA PHE A 53 10.16 -4.63 -13.83
C PHE A 53 10.47 -6.13 -13.79
N MET A 54 9.56 -6.93 -14.33
CA MET A 54 9.62 -8.40 -14.33
C MET A 54 9.90 -8.99 -15.73
N GLY A 55 10.35 -8.15 -16.65
CA GLY A 55 10.55 -8.52 -18.05
C GLY A 55 9.34 -8.23 -18.93
N TRP A 56 9.44 -8.62 -20.17
CA TRP A 56 8.39 -8.47 -21.17
C TRP A 56 7.44 -9.69 -21.12
N ASP A 57 6.25 -9.54 -21.68
CA ASP A 57 5.24 -10.61 -21.73
C ASP A 57 5.63 -11.76 -22.69
N GLN A 58 6.57 -11.50 -23.60
CA GLN A 58 7.16 -12.49 -24.50
C GLN A 58 8.64 -12.19 -24.73
N GLU A 59 9.37 -13.15 -25.29
CA GLU A 59 10.80 -13.01 -25.59
C GLU A 59 11.03 -11.96 -26.70
N ILE A 60 12.04 -11.10 -26.53
CA ILE A 60 12.46 -10.16 -27.59
C ILE A 60 13.20 -10.96 -28.66
N PRO A 61 12.73 -10.96 -29.93
CA PRO A 61 13.42 -11.66 -30.96
C PRO A 61 14.78 -11.04 -31.27
N LYS A 62 15.77 -11.87 -31.60
CA LYS A 62 17.13 -11.41 -31.94
C LYS A 62 17.20 -10.67 -33.28
N THR A 63 16.30 -11.03 -34.20
CA THR A 63 16.19 -10.40 -35.52
C THR A 63 14.74 -10.09 -35.81
N MET A 64 14.50 -9.09 -36.69
CA MET A 64 13.16 -8.65 -37.07
C MET A 64 12.37 -9.81 -37.70
N PRO A 65 11.25 -10.24 -37.08
CA PRO A 65 10.41 -11.31 -37.58
C PRO A 65 9.62 -10.88 -38.80
N ALA A 66 9.03 -11.85 -39.52
CA ALA A 66 8.17 -11.58 -40.69
C ALA A 66 6.72 -11.18 -40.29
N GLU A 67 6.55 -10.54 -39.14
CA GLU A 67 5.27 -10.07 -38.61
C GLU A 67 5.47 -8.90 -37.65
N ASN A 68 4.41 -8.11 -37.45
CA ASN A 68 4.40 -7.06 -36.44
C ASN A 68 4.11 -7.69 -35.06
N ILE A 69 4.91 -7.36 -34.06
CA ILE A 69 4.73 -7.85 -32.67
C ILE A 69 4.58 -6.70 -31.68
N THR A 70 3.96 -7.00 -30.53
CA THR A 70 3.82 -6.07 -29.42
C THR A 70 4.40 -6.69 -28.16
N LEU A 71 5.34 -6.00 -27.53
CA LEU A 71 5.95 -6.37 -26.25
C LEU A 71 5.29 -5.52 -25.16
N LYS A 72 4.81 -6.15 -24.09
CA LYS A 72 4.25 -5.45 -22.93
C LYS A 72 5.11 -5.70 -21.71
N ALA A 73 5.42 -4.63 -20.96
CA ALA A 73 6.13 -4.76 -19.70
C ALA A 73 5.26 -5.44 -18.65
N ARG A 74 5.85 -6.36 -17.90
CA ARG A 74 5.24 -6.95 -16.69
C ARG A 74 5.83 -6.30 -15.46
N TRP A 75 4.95 -5.95 -14.52
CA TRP A 75 5.30 -5.23 -13.31
C TRP A 75 4.89 -6.03 -12.06
N LYS A 76 5.76 -6.02 -11.06
CA LYS A 76 5.46 -6.47 -9.71
C LYS A 76 5.36 -5.25 -8.82
N ASP A 77 4.24 -5.08 -8.15
CA ASP A 77 4.05 -4.08 -7.11
C ASP A 77 4.91 -4.40 -5.88
N ILE A 78 5.66 -3.42 -5.40
CA ILE A 78 6.53 -3.50 -4.22
C ILE A 78 6.23 -2.40 -3.21
N GLU A 79 5.28 -1.53 -3.52
CA GLU A 79 4.85 -0.49 -2.60
C GLU A 79 3.96 -1.10 -1.50
N LYS A 80 4.23 -0.71 -0.27
CA LYS A 80 3.43 -1.16 0.86
C LYS A 80 2.23 -0.25 1.05
N PRO A 81 1.06 -0.79 1.46
CA PRO A 81 -0.10 0.04 1.77
C PRO A 81 0.20 1.00 2.92
N THR A 82 -0.41 2.16 2.86
CA THR A 82 -0.33 3.21 3.88
C THR A 82 -1.66 3.37 4.60
N GLY A 83 -1.65 3.92 5.79
CA GLY A 83 -2.89 4.15 6.52
C GLY A 83 -2.71 4.83 7.86
N GLU A 84 -3.83 5.00 8.57
CA GLU A 84 -3.85 5.55 9.91
C GLU A 84 -4.94 4.89 10.78
N ILE A 85 -4.69 4.85 12.09
CA ILE A 85 -5.68 4.48 13.11
C ILE A 85 -6.15 5.76 13.78
N VAL A 86 -7.47 6.02 13.74
CA VAL A 86 -8.09 7.20 14.35
C VAL A 86 -8.95 6.73 15.53
N ILE A 87 -8.64 7.23 16.73
CA ILE A 87 -9.41 6.94 17.95
C ILE A 87 -10.08 8.22 18.41
N GLY A 88 -11.41 8.18 18.52
CA GLY A 88 -12.25 9.33 18.83
C GLY A 88 -12.33 10.35 17.69
N THR A 89 -13.30 11.25 17.78
CA THR A 89 -13.61 12.21 16.70
C THR A 89 -13.20 13.65 17.00
N ASN A 90 -12.75 13.97 18.24
CA ASN A 90 -12.59 15.35 18.68
C ASN A 90 -11.16 15.87 18.48
N LYS A 91 -10.99 16.86 17.62
CA LYS A 91 -9.70 17.54 17.34
C LYS A 91 -9.07 18.17 18.61
N TRP A 92 -9.90 18.60 19.58
CA TRP A 92 -9.46 19.15 20.86
C TRP A 92 -8.81 18.09 21.77
N GLN A 93 -9.36 16.89 21.79
CA GLN A 93 -8.79 15.77 22.54
C GLN A 93 -7.45 15.33 21.97
N LYS A 94 -7.31 15.31 20.64
CA LYS A 94 -5.99 15.06 19.98
C LYS A 94 -4.94 16.09 20.39
N PHE A 95 -5.32 17.36 20.58
CA PHE A 95 -4.39 18.42 21.02
C PHE A 95 -4.00 18.25 22.49
N LEU A 96 -4.97 17.99 23.39
CA LEU A 96 -4.72 17.77 24.82
C LEU A 96 -3.86 16.51 25.06
N ASN A 97 -4.14 15.43 24.35
CA ASN A 97 -3.43 14.17 24.46
C ASN A 97 -1.95 14.26 24.03
N LYS A 98 -1.64 15.16 23.10
CA LYS A 98 -0.24 15.45 22.73
C LYS A 98 0.57 16.08 23.87
N ILE A 99 -0.10 16.71 24.84
CA ILE A 99 0.52 17.37 26.00
C ILE A 99 0.61 16.42 27.21
N THR A 100 -0.27 15.41 27.31
CA THR A 100 -0.43 14.53 28.48
C THR A 100 0.23 13.15 28.35
N PHE A 101 1.04 12.92 27.31
CA PHE A 101 1.73 11.64 27.06
C PHE A 101 0.81 10.41 26.92
N GLY A 102 -0.46 10.57 26.52
CA GLY A 102 -1.39 9.47 26.29
C GLY A 102 -2.78 9.96 25.93
N LEU A 103 -3.61 9.06 25.40
CA LEU A 103 -4.99 9.34 25.07
C LEU A 103 -5.88 8.92 26.25
N PHE A 104 -6.38 9.90 27.03
CA PHE A 104 -7.27 9.67 28.16
C PHE A 104 -8.70 10.05 27.81
N PHE A 105 -9.62 9.12 27.97
CA PHE A 105 -11.04 9.34 27.72
C PHE A 105 -11.89 8.80 28.87
N LYS A 106 -13.01 9.46 29.13
CA LYS A 106 -14.00 9.01 30.10
C LYS A 106 -14.98 8.01 29.48
N ASP A 107 -15.31 8.18 28.20
CA ASP A 107 -16.37 7.44 27.54
C ASP A 107 -15.80 6.50 26.46
N THR A 108 -16.60 5.51 26.09
CA THR A 108 -16.35 4.62 24.93
C THR A 108 -15.87 5.40 23.71
N GLN A 109 -14.79 4.93 23.09
CA GLN A 109 -14.24 5.55 21.90
C GLN A 109 -14.48 4.69 20.67
N THR A 110 -14.70 5.36 19.53
CA THR A 110 -14.79 4.70 18.23
C THR A 110 -13.39 4.67 17.59
N VAL A 111 -13.02 3.53 17.08
CA VAL A 111 -11.79 3.30 16.32
C VAL A 111 -12.14 3.22 14.84
N THR A 112 -11.49 4.05 14.04
CA THR A 112 -11.58 4.02 12.57
C THR A 112 -10.19 3.77 12.01
N ILE A 113 -10.08 2.85 11.04
CA ILE A 113 -8.85 2.55 10.35
C ILE A 113 -9.03 2.93 8.88
N ASN A 114 -8.18 3.84 8.41
CA ASN A 114 -8.14 4.26 7.00
C ASN A 114 -6.90 3.66 6.37
N ALA A 115 -7.02 3.20 5.12
CA ALA A 115 -5.90 2.67 4.36
C ALA A 115 -6.01 3.04 2.89
N ALA A 116 -4.86 3.15 2.23
CA ALA A 116 -4.74 3.40 0.80
C ALA A 116 -3.51 2.70 0.23
N ASP A 117 -3.58 2.34 -1.03
CA ASP A 117 -2.50 1.74 -1.79
C ASP A 117 -2.57 2.12 -3.27
N ASN A 118 -1.44 2.11 -3.97
CA ASN A 118 -1.35 2.42 -5.40
C ASN A 118 -2.07 1.37 -6.27
N SER A 119 -2.24 0.14 -5.78
CA SER A 119 -2.99 -0.96 -6.43
C SER A 119 -4.51 -0.87 -6.19
N GLY A 120 -4.95 0.03 -5.30
CA GLY A 120 -6.34 0.38 -5.04
C GLY A 120 -7.05 -0.48 -4.00
N THR A 121 -6.69 -1.73 -3.79
CA THR A 121 -7.35 -2.62 -2.82
C THR A 121 -6.45 -2.89 -1.63
N VAL A 122 -6.93 -2.59 -0.43
CA VAL A 122 -6.27 -2.91 0.84
C VAL A 122 -7.21 -3.72 1.72
N PHE A 123 -6.74 -4.87 2.16
CA PHE A 123 -7.39 -5.67 3.20
C PHE A 123 -6.91 -5.18 4.56
N ILE A 124 -7.85 -4.87 5.43
CA ILE A 124 -7.57 -4.33 6.76
C ILE A 124 -7.98 -5.35 7.81
N SER A 125 -7.10 -5.61 8.75
CA SER A 125 -7.42 -6.37 9.96
C SER A 125 -6.81 -5.69 11.18
N TYR A 126 -7.34 -5.96 12.37
CA TYR A 126 -6.95 -5.28 13.60
C TYR A 126 -6.79 -6.23 14.78
N LEU A 127 -6.02 -5.77 15.76
CA LEU A 127 -5.84 -6.39 17.06
C LEU A 127 -5.92 -5.29 18.13
N VAL A 128 -6.67 -5.53 19.20
CA VAL A 128 -6.73 -4.66 20.39
C VAL A 128 -6.09 -5.39 21.55
N THR A 129 -5.15 -4.74 22.23
CA THR A 129 -4.40 -5.31 23.36
C THR A 129 -3.94 -4.21 24.29
N ASP A 130 -3.53 -4.55 25.49
CA ASP A 130 -2.83 -3.67 26.44
C ASP A 130 -1.30 -3.79 26.34
N GLN A 131 -0.81 -4.73 25.51
CA GLN A 131 0.61 -5.03 25.36
C GLN A 131 1.25 -4.22 24.24
N ASP A 132 2.50 -3.79 24.49
CA ASP A 132 3.35 -3.23 23.44
C ASP A 132 4.02 -4.39 22.70
N LEU A 133 3.68 -4.54 21.42
CA LEU A 133 4.10 -5.66 20.59
C LEU A 133 5.08 -5.19 19.52
N SER A 134 6.15 -5.95 19.33
CA SER A 134 7.07 -5.82 18.20
C SER A 134 6.44 -6.35 16.91
N GLU A 135 6.98 -5.95 15.76
CA GLU A 135 6.52 -6.46 14.46
C GLU A 135 6.66 -7.99 14.35
N ALA A 136 7.70 -8.58 14.94
CA ALA A 136 7.89 -10.02 14.95
C ALA A 136 6.80 -10.76 15.74
N GLU A 137 6.34 -10.19 16.86
CA GLU A 137 5.23 -10.73 17.62
C GLU A 137 3.91 -10.60 16.85
N LEU A 138 3.67 -9.43 16.22
CA LEU A 138 2.47 -9.20 15.41
C LEU A 138 2.32 -10.21 14.27
N GLN A 139 3.42 -10.64 13.64
CA GLN A 139 3.42 -11.65 12.57
C GLN A 139 2.91 -13.03 13.03
N SER A 140 2.97 -13.32 14.33
CA SER A 140 2.54 -14.61 14.90
C SER A 140 1.11 -14.60 15.46
N LEU A 141 0.47 -13.43 15.50
CA LEU A 141 -0.85 -13.25 16.13
C LEU A 141 -1.98 -13.29 15.10
N VAL A 142 -3.17 -13.58 15.59
CA VAL A 142 -4.39 -13.58 14.79
C VAL A 142 -5.06 -12.23 14.88
N PHE A 143 -5.33 -11.62 13.74
CA PHE A 143 -6.04 -10.36 13.61
C PHE A 143 -7.50 -10.60 13.23
N SER A 144 -8.39 -9.76 13.73
CA SER A 144 -9.81 -9.73 13.32
C SER A 144 -9.97 -8.90 12.05
N GLY A 145 -10.84 -9.32 11.14
CA GLY A 145 -11.15 -8.53 9.94
C GLY A 145 -11.82 -7.20 10.29
N TYR A 146 -11.43 -6.12 9.60
CA TYR A 146 -12.01 -4.80 9.78
C TYR A 146 -12.93 -4.47 8.60
N GLU A 147 -14.22 -4.37 8.88
CA GLU A 147 -15.25 -4.02 7.88
C GLU A 147 -15.83 -2.63 8.13
N GLU A 148 -15.98 -2.25 9.41
CA GLU A 148 -16.55 -0.98 9.83
C GLU A 148 -15.90 -0.48 11.15
N PRO A 149 -16.05 0.80 11.50
CA PRO A 149 -15.55 1.34 12.77
C PRO A 149 -16.12 0.57 13.97
N PHE A 150 -15.26 0.21 14.91
CA PHE A 150 -15.61 -0.50 16.11
C PHE A 150 -15.40 0.35 17.37
N ARG A 151 -15.89 -0.13 18.51
CA ARG A 151 -15.78 0.57 19.79
C ARG A 151 -14.84 -0.16 20.74
N ILE A 152 -14.11 0.64 21.53
CA ILE A 152 -13.38 0.19 22.73
C ILE A 152 -14.08 0.74 23.95
N ASP A 153 -14.32 -0.14 24.94
CA ASP A 153 -15.14 0.17 26.12
C ASP A 153 -14.29 0.79 27.24
N PRO A 154 -14.93 1.56 28.15
CA PRO A 154 -14.22 2.19 29.25
C PRO A 154 -13.66 1.18 30.29
N ASN A 155 -12.77 1.69 31.14
CA ASN A 155 -12.06 1.00 32.22
C ASN A 155 -11.00 0.00 31.74
N GLY A 156 -10.09 0.50 30.89
CA GLY A 156 -8.94 -0.27 30.44
C GLY A 156 -7.91 0.57 29.72
N GLU A 157 -6.77 -0.04 29.49
CA GLU A 157 -5.73 0.47 28.61
C GLU A 157 -5.71 -0.32 27.32
N TYR A 158 -5.59 0.38 26.19
CA TYR A 158 -5.67 -0.22 24.88
C TYR A 158 -4.59 0.32 23.95
N ILE A 159 -4.03 -0.55 23.14
CA ILE A 159 -3.28 -0.25 21.94
C ILE A 159 -3.99 -0.97 20.81
N VAL A 160 -4.26 -0.26 19.73
CA VAL A 160 -4.83 -0.83 18.53
C VAL A 160 -3.71 -1.01 17.52
N TYR A 161 -3.54 -2.22 17.03
CA TYR A 161 -2.71 -2.53 15.88
C TYR A 161 -3.59 -2.77 14.67
N ALA A 162 -3.14 -2.34 13.50
CA ALA A 162 -3.76 -2.71 12.24
C ALA A 162 -2.72 -3.34 11.32
N MET A 163 -3.12 -4.41 10.65
CA MET A 163 -2.38 -5.03 9.57
C MET A 163 -3.07 -4.69 8.26
N LEU A 164 -2.36 -4.00 7.39
CA LEU A 164 -2.79 -3.60 6.05
C LEU A 164 -2.10 -4.51 5.05
N VAL A 165 -2.86 -5.13 4.16
CA VAL A 165 -2.34 -6.04 3.14
C VAL A 165 -2.92 -5.64 1.79
N ASP A 166 -2.07 -5.35 0.82
CA ASP A 166 -2.49 -5.06 -0.55
C ASP A 166 -2.81 -6.34 -1.35
N ALA A 167 -3.25 -6.18 -2.59
CA ALA A 167 -3.55 -7.29 -3.50
C ALA A 167 -2.31 -8.10 -3.93
N ARG A 168 -1.10 -7.63 -3.64
CA ARG A 168 0.18 -8.29 -3.96
C ARG A 168 0.90 -8.83 -2.73
N LEU A 169 0.22 -8.78 -1.57
CA LEU A 169 0.70 -9.26 -0.27
C LEU A 169 1.86 -8.42 0.31
N ASN A 170 1.97 -7.14 -0.08
CA ASN A 170 2.80 -6.20 0.66
C ASN A 170 2.08 -5.85 1.96
N ILE A 171 2.80 -5.83 3.08
CA ILE A 171 2.22 -5.71 4.42
C ILE A 171 2.77 -4.47 5.12
N THR A 172 1.87 -3.72 5.78
CA THR A 172 2.19 -2.65 6.72
C THR A 172 1.49 -2.92 8.04
N TYR A 173 2.21 -2.78 9.14
CA TYR A 173 1.64 -2.76 10.49
C TYR A 173 1.57 -1.32 10.99
N LEU A 174 0.39 -0.95 11.48
CA LEU A 174 0.16 0.33 12.16
C LEU A 174 -0.02 0.08 13.65
N ARG A 175 0.36 1.06 14.45
CA ARG A 175 0.15 1.08 15.91
C ARG A 175 -0.47 2.41 16.30
N SER A 176 -1.51 2.38 17.11
CA SER A 176 -2.04 3.59 17.76
C SER A 176 -1.18 4.05 18.93
N ASP A 177 -1.39 5.28 19.39
CA ASP A 177 -0.99 5.63 20.74
C ASP A 177 -1.73 4.74 21.75
N ARG A 178 -1.16 4.62 22.95
CA ARG A 178 -1.86 3.96 24.07
C ARG A 178 -3.05 4.81 24.50
N VAL A 179 -4.19 4.18 24.65
CA VAL A 179 -5.46 4.81 25.05
C VAL A 179 -5.84 4.29 26.42
N THR A 180 -6.08 5.20 27.37
CA THR A 180 -6.64 4.88 28.69
C THR A 180 -8.08 5.37 28.72
N LEU A 181 -9.01 4.46 28.96
CA LEU A 181 -10.41 4.79 29.20
C LEU A 181 -10.71 4.53 30.69
N ASP A 182 -11.12 5.59 31.40
CA ASP A 182 -11.48 5.51 32.81
C ASP A 182 -12.72 6.36 33.08
N ASN A 183 -13.82 5.70 33.45
CA ASN A 183 -15.07 6.34 33.84
C ASN A 183 -15.35 6.19 35.34
N VAL A 184 -14.42 5.65 36.11
CA VAL A 184 -14.57 5.47 37.54
C VAL A 184 -14.42 6.82 38.27
N GLN A 185 -15.42 7.21 39.01
CA GLN A 185 -15.34 8.41 39.82
C GLN A 185 -14.46 8.17 41.04
N PRO A 186 -13.51 9.09 41.32
CA PRO A 186 -12.73 8.98 42.57
C PRO A 186 -13.63 9.09 43.77
N VAL A 187 -13.45 8.17 44.69
CA VAL A 187 -14.18 8.18 45.98
C VAL A 187 -13.23 8.62 47.10
N ILE A 188 -13.60 9.69 47.78
CA ILE A 188 -12.89 10.14 48.96
C ILE A 188 -13.47 9.38 50.17
N THR A 189 -12.64 8.58 50.82
CA THR A 189 -13.01 7.84 52.02
C THR A 189 -12.32 8.45 53.27
N GLY A 190 -12.87 8.24 54.45
CA GLY A 190 -12.29 8.74 55.70
C GLY A 190 -12.60 10.20 56.02
N ILE A 191 -13.42 10.89 55.18
CA ILE A 191 -13.86 12.26 55.40
C ILE A 191 -15.37 12.25 55.63
N GLU A 192 -15.82 12.82 56.76
CA GLU A 192 -17.25 13.02 57.03
C GLU A 192 -17.70 14.40 56.54
N ASN A 193 -18.85 14.44 55.87
CA ASN A 193 -19.38 15.69 55.33
C ASN A 193 -19.69 16.67 56.48
N GLY A 194 -19.19 17.91 56.38
CA GLY A 194 -19.38 18.97 57.37
C GLY A 194 -18.39 18.97 58.52
N LYS A 195 -17.42 18.06 58.56
CA LYS A 195 -16.32 18.11 59.53
C LYS A 195 -15.10 18.87 59.03
N THR A 196 -14.46 19.60 59.94
CA THR A 196 -13.17 20.25 59.69
C THR A 196 -12.06 19.35 60.23
N TYR A 197 -11.07 19.05 59.42
CA TYR A 197 -9.90 18.26 59.78
C TYR A 197 -8.69 19.18 59.90
N CYS A 198 -7.97 19.12 61.04
CA CYS A 198 -6.81 19.95 61.33
C CYS A 198 -5.48 19.27 60.93
N GLU A 199 -5.52 17.98 60.59
CA GLU A 199 -4.35 17.20 60.19
C GLU A 199 -4.62 16.49 58.85
N ALA A 200 -3.56 16.18 58.12
CA ALA A 200 -3.66 15.40 56.87
C ALA A 200 -4.23 14.01 57.15
N GLN A 201 -5.33 13.66 56.48
CA GLN A 201 -5.90 12.31 56.55
C GLN A 201 -5.23 11.46 55.47
N THR A 202 -4.72 10.31 55.86
CA THR A 202 -4.06 9.34 54.97
C THR A 202 -5.04 8.35 54.35
#